data_3d3f715f0d3ddb817dbd75c4e9778a59
#
_entry.id   3d3f715f0d3ddb817dbd75c4e9778a59
#
_cell.length_a   1.000
_cell.length_b   1.000
_cell.length_c   1.000
_cell.angle_alpha   90.00
_cell.angle_beta   90.00
_cell.angle_gamma   90.00
#
_symmetry.space_group_name_H-M   'P 1'
#
loop_
_entity.id
_entity.type
_entity.pdbx_description
1 polymer ?
#
loop_
_entity_poly.entity_id
_entity_poly.type
_entity_poly.pdbx_seq_one_letter_code
_entity_poly.pdbx_strand_id
1 'polypeptide(L)'
;RRRSGNPATAEELARWKEESFPTRADLPKTVNLHTAEWGQGAPFNALCPLDTNGKKTIAGCTNIAIGQVMYYHNHPHHGTGTLPSYTKAGITIPALQLGHEYEWDKMLPKYKGVSYTKEQGDAAARIVYDVAVMGQARFGNSGTATAVSMSRLCTYFGYDKALVRYARNYQDDASWKAAMKEELARSLPIVMQGSSSSGASHAYVVDGYDSSDRFHINWGWNGSSNGYYQLNAFGTYSRSLVMWTGIKPDSGNGYVYNMYIMKTTFGGYSYTGLEYQSGAASVGSSINVRFGAVYNYSFTSFSGQYNFGHFSKDGTLKSIMMETPYTMTSLPANTYYGSSTQRELKITQPIERGDYVEALFRPDGNSEWQHFCNAANPGNAIIGQLPLHISDFSTVKYELGIRKLIITTFTGSKYTISDQNGEKLRSGTIGNTNYTINLTDTDKYPPGKYTFTITCGEQSLSFNVIL
;
A
#
# COMPACT_ATOMS: atom_id res chain seq x y z
N ARG A 1 11.65 -11.78 -25.08
CA ARG A 1 12.54 -11.24 -26.11
C ARG A 1 13.97 -11.54 -25.70
N ARG A 2 14.77 -12.08 -26.62
CA ARG A 2 16.21 -12.27 -26.40
C ARG A 2 16.85 -10.88 -26.45
N ARG A 3 17.42 -10.40 -25.36
CA ARG A 3 18.00 -9.07 -25.29
C ARG A 3 19.47 -9.13 -25.71
N SER A 4 19.87 -8.18 -26.51
CA SER A 4 21.29 -7.91 -26.71
C SER A 4 21.86 -7.52 -25.36
N GLY A 5 23.03 -7.96 -24.96
CA GLY A 5 23.67 -7.63 -23.69
C GLY A 5 24.02 -6.14 -23.50
N ASN A 6 23.46 -5.25 -24.30
CA ASN A 6 23.66 -3.81 -24.23
C ASN A 6 22.72 -3.14 -23.22
N PRO A 7 23.15 -2.04 -22.58
CA PRO A 7 22.28 -1.17 -21.77
C PRO A 7 21.04 -0.73 -22.55
N ALA A 8 19.96 -0.38 -21.82
CA ALA A 8 18.76 0.12 -22.44
C ALA A 8 19.04 1.30 -23.39
N THR A 9 18.55 1.21 -24.61
CA THR A 9 18.74 2.24 -25.64
C THR A 9 17.89 3.48 -25.32
N ALA A 10 18.24 4.62 -25.94
CA ALA A 10 17.43 5.84 -25.85
C ALA A 10 15.98 5.61 -26.33
N GLU A 11 15.77 4.73 -27.31
CA GLU A 11 14.45 4.36 -27.82
C GLU A 11 13.66 3.51 -26.81
N GLU A 12 14.30 2.56 -26.13
CA GLU A 12 13.67 1.81 -25.05
C GLU A 12 13.34 2.70 -23.85
N LEU A 13 14.22 3.65 -23.50
CA LEU A 13 13.96 4.66 -22.47
C LEU A 13 12.80 5.57 -22.85
N ALA A 14 12.73 6.02 -24.12
CA ALA A 14 11.62 6.83 -24.64
C ALA A 14 10.29 6.07 -24.58
N ARG A 15 10.32 4.80 -24.96
CA ARG A 15 9.15 3.91 -24.89
C ARG A 15 8.60 3.77 -23.46
N TRP A 16 9.47 3.69 -22.43
CA TRP A 16 9.01 3.68 -21.03
C TRP A 16 8.41 5.01 -20.56
N LYS A 17 8.66 6.12 -21.27
CA LYS A 17 8.03 7.43 -21.02
C LYS A 17 6.65 7.57 -21.67
N GLU A 18 6.46 6.95 -22.83
CA GLU A 18 5.28 7.14 -23.70
C GLU A 18 4.20 6.05 -23.53
N GLU A 19 4.47 4.94 -22.81
CA GLU A 19 3.49 3.87 -22.68
C GLU A 19 2.24 4.37 -21.93
N SER A 20 1.15 4.53 -22.69
CA SER A 20 -0.21 4.57 -22.15
C SER A 20 -0.46 3.27 -21.40
N PHE A 21 -0.85 3.36 -20.14
CA PHE A 21 -1.10 2.19 -19.32
C PHE A 21 -2.27 1.39 -19.87
N PRO A 22 -2.12 0.06 -20.10
CA PRO A 22 -3.25 -0.76 -20.48
C PRO A 22 -4.33 -0.65 -19.40
N THR A 23 -5.57 -0.45 -19.83
CA THR A 23 -6.70 -0.48 -18.90
C THR A 23 -6.87 -1.90 -18.35
N ARG A 24 -7.52 -2.06 -17.20
CA ARG A 24 -7.78 -3.40 -16.62
C ARG A 24 -8.45 -4.36 -17.59
N ALA A 25 -9.23 -3.84 -18.55
CA ALA A 25 -9.91 -4.64 -19.58
C ALA A 25 -8.96 -5.20 -20.64
N ASP A 26 -7.78 -4.58 -20.84
CA ASP A 26 -6.85 -4.87 -21.91
C ASP A 26 -5.62 -5.69 -21.46
N LEU A 27 -5.60 -6.14 -20.20
CA LEU A 27 -4.47 -6.92 -19.69
C LEU A 27 -4.34 -8.28 -20.40
N PRO A 28 -3.12 -8.70 -20.77
CA PRO A 28 -2.88 -10.03 -21.32
C PRO A 28 -3.39 -11.12 -20.36
N LYS A 29 -3.91 -12.22 -20.91
CA LYS A 29 -4.35 -13.36 -20.09
C LYS A 29 -3.19 -14.04 -19.35
N THR A 30 -2.01 -14.00 -19.92
CA THR A 30 -0.79 -14.62 -19.37
C THR A 30 0.42 -13.75 -19.64
N VAL A 31 1.34 -13.69 -18.69
CA VAL A 31 2.65 -13.04 -18.83
C VAL A 31 3.70 -13.96 -18.26
N ASN A 32 4.86 -14.07 -18.91
CA ASN A 32 6.05 -14.67 -18.36
C ASN A 32 7.28 -13.90 -18.88
N LEU A 33 7.99 -13.24 -17.96
CA LEU A 33 9.14 -12.39 -18.29
C LEU A 33 10.45 -13.17 -18.35
N HIS A 34 10.45 -14.41 -17.85
CA HIS A 34 11.63 -15.29 -17.85
C HIS A 34 12.87 -14.62 -17.24
N THR A 35 12.76 -14.18 -15.99
CA THR A 35 13.93 -13.65 -15.25
C THR A 35 14.98 -14.73 -15.01
N ALA A 36 16.23 -14.31 -14.79
CA ALA A 36 17.36 -15.23 -14.62
C ALA A 36 17.20 -16.17 -13.41
N GLU A 37 17.64 -17.42 -13.56
CA GLU A 37 17.63 -18.43 -12.49
C GLU A 37 18.92 -18.39 -11.67
N TRP A 38 19.11 -17.31 -10.91
CA TRP A 38 20.28 -17.13 -10.06
C TRP A 38 20.09 -17.71 -8.66
N GLY A 39 21.18 -17.85 -7.92
CA GLY A 39 21.21 -18.37 -6.55
C GLY A 39 22.18 -17.65 -5.63
N GLN A 40 22.25 -18.04 -4.36
CA GLN A 40 22.98 -17.29 -3.34
C GLN A 40 24.43 -17.80 -3.12
N GLY A 41 24.77 -18.97 -3.65
CA GLY A 41 26.12 -19.54 -3.64
C GLY A 41 26.96 -19.12 -4.83
N ALA A 42 28.01 -19.89 -5.15
CA ALA A 42 28.84 -19.62 -6.32
C ALA A 42 28.04 -19.68 -7.63
N PRO A 43 28.36 -18.80 -8.62
CA PRO A 43 29.43 -17.79 -8.59
C PRO A 43 29.04 -16.49 -7.84
N PHE A 44 27.76 -16.25 -7.53
CA PHE A 44 27.19 -14.98 -7.07
C PHE A 44 27.83 -14.46 -5.77
N ASN A 45 28.33 -15.34 -4.93
CA ASN A 45 29.00 -14.96 -3.69
C ASN A 45 30.51 -14.84 -3.79
N ALA A 46 31.08 -14.86 -5.00
CA ALA A 46 32.54 -14.86 -5.16
C ALA A 46 33.24 -13.66 -4.49
N LEU A 47 32.61 -12.48 -4.52
CA LEU A 47 33.07 -11.25 -3.89
C LEU A 47 32.65 -11.05 -2.44
N CYS A 48 31.71 -11.87 -1.94
CA CYS A 48 31.25 -11.76 -0.55
C CYS A 48 32.39 -12.02 0.44
N PRO A 49 32.45 -11.36 1.60
CA PRO A 49 33.49 -11.54 2.59
C PRO A 49 33.44 -12.93 3.25
N LEU A 50 34.49 -13.28 3.97
CA LEU A 50 34.42 -14.34 4.96
C LEU A 50 33.75 -13.83 6.24
N ASP A 51 33.09 -14.71 6.96
CA ASP A 51 32.58 -14.39 8.31
C ASP A 51 33.72 -14.38 9.35
N THR A 52 33.39 -14.02 10.57
CA THR A 52 34.37 -13.96 11.68
C THR A 52 35.01 -15.31 12.03
N ASN A 53 34.48 -16.42 11.50
CA ASN A 53 35.00 -17.77 11.66
C ASN A 53 35.78 -18.25 10.41
N GLY A 54 36.03 -17.35 9.44
CA GLY A 54 36.74 -17.67 8.21
C GLY A 54 35.87 -18.44 7.18
N LYS A 55 34.57 -18.54 7.35
CA LYS A 55 33.69 -19.22 6.40
C LYS A 55 33.15 -18.26 5.35
N LYS A 56 33.04 -18.74 4.10
CA LYS A 56 32.48 -17.97 2.99
C LYS A 56 31.02 -17.65 3.26
N THR A 57 30.65 -16.38 3.13
CA THR A 57 29.27 -15.92 3.26
C THR A 57 28.49 -16.11 1.96
N ILE A 58 27.16 -16.17 2.05
CA ILE A 58 26.30 -16.26 0.88
C ILE A 58 25.86 -14.87 0.42
N ALA A 59 25.45 -14.76 -0.85
CA ALA A 59 25.07 -13.49 -1.46
C ALA A 59 23.83 -12.84 -0.81
N GLY A 60 22.84 -13.64 -0.41
CA GLY A 60 21.60 -13.17 0.20
C GLY A 60 20.45 -12.97 -0.80
N CYS A 61 19.24 -13.34 -0.39
CA CYS A 61 18.07 -13.41 -1.27
C CYS A 61 17.68 -12.04 -1.86
N THR A 62 17.72 -10.97 -1.07
CA THR A 62 17.42 -9.60 -1.52
C THR A 62 18.34 -9.18 -2.65
N ASN A 63 19.64 -9.47 -2.51
CA ASN A 63 20.65 -9.07 -3.48
C ASN A 63 20.53 -9.86 -4.78
N ILE A 64 20.14 -11.12 -4.69
CA ILE A 64 19.82 -11.96 -5.85
C ILE A 64 18.56 -11.44 -6.55
N ALA A 65 17.47 -11.18 -5.82
CA ALA A 65 16.23 -10.70 -6.41
C ALA A 65 16.42 -9.37 -7.15
N ILE A 66 17.10 -8.40 -6.55
CA ILE A 66 17.42 -7.11 -7.19
C ILE A 66 18.38 -7.33 -8.38
N GLY A 67 19.42 -8.13 -8.22
CA GLY A 67 20.38 -8.45 -9.28
C GLY A 67 19.72 -9.10 -10.50
N GLN A 68 18.76 -10.00 -10.30
CA GLN A 68 17.98 -10.61 -11.37
C GLN A 68 17.12 -9.58 -12.14
N VAL A 69 16.54 -8.61 -11.44
CA VAL A 69 15.79 -7.51 -12.08
C VAL A 69 16.74 -6.59 -12.83
N MET A 70 17.91 -6.28 -12.27
CA MET A 70 18.94 -5.47 -12.95
C MET A 70 19.44 -6.18 -14.22
N TYR A 71 19.69 -7.48 -14.15
CA TYR A 71 20.08 -8.29 -15.30
C TYR A 71 18.96 -8.36 -16.36
N TYR A 72 17.68 -8.46 -15.92
CA TYR A 72 16.54 -8.43 -16.83
C TYR A 72 16.49 -7.13 -17.65
N HIS A 73 16.85 -5.99 -17.06
CA HIS A 73 16.90 -4.69 -17.73
C HIS A 73 18.24 -4.40 -18.43
N ASN A 74 19.31 -5.18 -18.19
CA ASN A 74 20.70 -4.86 -18.56
C ASN A 74 21.06 -3.43 -18.14
N HIS A 75 20.73 -3.05 -16.92
CA HIS A 75 20.86 -1.69 -16.41
C HIS A 75 21.37 -1.69 -14.96
N PRO A 76 22.23 -0.70 -14.60
CA PRO A 76 22.83 0.35 -15.41
C PRO A 76 24.05 -0.12 -16.20
N HIS A 77 24.61 0.72 -17.08
CA HIS A 77 25.90 0.48 -17.68
C HIS A 77 27.01 0.51 -16.61
N HIS A 78 26.95 1.49 -15.71
CA HIS A 78 27.79 1.61 -14.52
C HIS A 78 27.01 2.29 -13.38
N GLY A 79 27.33 1.97 -12.13
CA GLY A 79 26.85 2.72 -10.98
C GLY A 79 27.56 4.06 -10.82
N THR A 80 27.03 4.95 -9.97
CA THR A 80 27.58 6.30 -9.74
C THR A 80 27.84 6.56 -8.26
N GLY A 81 28.90 7.34 -7.97
CA GLY A 81 29.24 7.75 -6.61
C GLY A 81 29.94 6.68 -5.79
N THR A 82 30.00 6.85 -4.49
CA THR A 82 30.68 5.97 -3.54
C THR A 82 29.70 5.43 -2.51
N LEU A 83 29.58 4.12 -2.42
CA LEU A 83 28.84 3.46 -1.33
C LEU A 83 29.66 3.58 -0.04
N PRO A 84 29.10 4.08 1.06
CA PRO A 84 29.83 4.31 2.29
C PRO A 84 30.26 3.00 2.96
N SER A 85 31.40 3.03 3.65
CA SER A 85 31.85 1.94 4.50
C SER A 85 30.84 1.67 5.64
N TYR A 86 30.80 0.42 6.09
CA TYR A 86 29.97 0.05 7.23
C TYR A 86 30.51 -1.21 7.93
N THR A 87 30.12 -1.41 9.19
CA THR A 87 30.43 -2.63 9.95
C THR A 87 29.12 -3.27 10.43
N LYS A 88 28.93 -4.55 10.12
CA LYS A 88 27.80 -5.36 10.62
C LYS A 88 28.25 -6.78 10.96
N ALA A 89 27.79 -7.31 12.07
CA ALA A 89 28.14 -8.66 12.55
C ALA A 89 29.66 -8.94 12.61
N GLY A 90 30.46 -7.94 13.00
CA GLY A 90 31.91 -8.06 13.09
C GLY A 90 32.66 -8.02 11.74
N ILE A 91 31.95 -7.83 10.64
CA ILE A 91 32.53 -7.71 9.30
C ILE A 91 32.53 -6.24 8.88
N THR A 92 33.67 -5.68 8.58
CA THR A 92 33.80 -4.33 8.03
C THR A 92 33.88 -4.39 6.51
N ILE A 93 32.98 -3.69 5.85
CA ILE A 93 32.96 -3.50 4.41
C ILE A 93 33.53 -2.10 4.14
N PRO A 94 34.62 -1.97 3.38
CA PRO A 94 35.17 -0.67 3.03
C PRO A 94 34.25 0.11 2.11
N ALA A 95 34.48 1.42 2.00
CA ALA A 95 33.80 2.23 1.00
C ALA A 95 34.05 1.68 -0.41
N LEU A 96 33.00 1.62 -1.22
CA LEU A 96 33.10 1.07 -2.57
C LEU A 96 32.82 2.16 -3.60
N GLN A 97 33.87 2.52 -4.37
CA GLN A 97 33.70 3.41 -5.50
C GLN A 97 32.98 2.66 -6.63
N LEU A 98 31.86 3.18 -7.08
CA LEU A 98 31.16 2.73 -8.27
C LEU A 98 31.74 3.43 -9.52
N GLY A 99 31.35 2.98 -10.72
CA GLY A 99 31.84 3.56 -12.00
C GLY A 99 32.50 2.55 -12.92
N HIS A 100 32.70 1.31 -12.43
CA HIS A 100 33.09 0.20 -13.30
C HIS A 100 31.89 -0.25 -14.14
N GLU A 101 32.16 -0.77 -15.34
CA GLU A 101 31.14 -1.31 -16.22
C GLU A 101 30.58 -2.63 -15.67
N TYR A 102 29.28 -2.81 -15.86
CA TYR A 102 28.60 -4.10 -15.68
C TYR A 102 28.55 -4.82 -17.02
N GLU A 103 29.26 -5.90 -17.13
CA GLU A 103 29.44 -6.68 -18.37
C GLU A 103 28.22 -7.63 -18.58
N TRP A 104 27.03 -7.02 -18.86
CA TRP A 104 25.75 -7.74 -18.99
C TRP A 104 25.76 -8.85 -20.02
N ASP A 105 26.52 -8.70 -21.11
CA ASP A 105 26.72 -9.66 -22.18
C ASP A 105 27.50 -10.91 -21.75
N LYS A 106 28.35 -10.80 -20.72
CA LYS A 106 29.03 -11.95 -20.13
C LYS A 106 28.19 -12.71 -19.12
N MET A 107 27.17 -12.08 -18.53
CA MET A 107 26.33 -12.74 -17.54
C MET A 107 25.42 -13.78 -18.19
N LEU A 108 25.23 -14.92 -17.51
CA LEU A 108 24.34 -15.97 -17.98
C LEU A 108 22.99 -15.92 -17.23
N PRO A 109 21.90 -16.28 -17.91
CA PRO A 109 20.59 -16.39 -17.26
C PRO A 109 20.50 -17.55 -16.24
N LYS A 110 21.49 -18.48 -16.31
CA LYS A 110 21.55 -19.65 -15.43
C LYS A 110 23.00 -20.11 -15.29
N TYR A 111 23.40 -20.54 -14.11
CA TYR A 111 24.73 -21.05 -13.82
C TYR A 111 24.72 -22.49 -13.31
N LYS A 112 23.65 -22.93 -12.62
CA LYS A 112 23.53 -24.31 -12.15
C LYS A 112 23.32 -25.27 -13.30
N GLY A 113 24.21 -26.25 -13.41
CA GLY A 113 24.16 -27.27 -14.48
C GLY A 113 24.62 -26.75 -15.85
N VAL A 114 25.27 -25.61 -15.91
CA VAL A 114 25.83 -25.01 -17.13
C VAL A 114 27.30 -24.72 -16.89
N SER A 115 28.14 -25.01 -17.90
CA SER A 115 29.57 -24.61 -17.88
C SER A 115 29.64 -23.10 -18.11
N TYR A 116 30.49 -22.43 -17.33
CA TYR A 116 30.72 -20.98 -17.46
C TYR A 116 32.21 -20.66 -17.20
N THR A 117 32.69 -19.57 -17.78
CA THR A 117 34.06 -19.10 -17.56
C THR A 117 34.13 -18.30 -16.25
N LYS A 118 35.39 -18.08 -15.79
CA LYS A 118 35.61 -17.24 -14.62
C LYS A 118 35.05 -15.82 -14.81
N GLU A 119 35.23 -15.23 -15.98
CA GLU A 119 34.79 -13.88 -16.34
C GLU A 119 33.25 -13.79 -16.28
N GLN A 120 32.54 -14.81 -16.77
CA GLN A 120 31.08 -14.89 -16.70
C GLN A 120 30.58 -14.97 -15.26
N GLY A 121 31.29 -15.72 -14.41
CA GLY A 121 30.99 -15.80 -12.98
C GLY A 121 31.28 -14.50 -12.24
N ASP A 122 32.43 -13.88 -12.52
CA ASP A 122 32.86 -12.62 -11.91
C ASP A 122 31.92 -11.46 -12.26
N ALA A 123 31.42 -11.39 -13.50
CA ALA A 123 30.44 -10.39 -13.93
C ALA A 123 29.14 -10.46 -13.11
N ALA A 124 28.59 -11.66 -12.93
CA ALA A 124 27.39 -11.83 -12.10
C ALA A 124 27.67 -11.56 -10.61
N ALA A 125 28.82 -11.99 -10.09
CA ALA A 125 29.21 -11.72 -8.70
C ALA A 125 29.34 -10.23 -8.41
N ARG A 126 29.86 -9.44 -9.38
CA ARG A 126 30.09 -8.01 -9.23
C ARG A 126 28.77 -7.27 -8.96
N ILE A 127 27.76 -7.41 -9.80
CA ILE A 127 26.50 -6.71 -9.61
C ILE A 127 25.78 -7.13 -8.32
N VAL A 128 25.82 -8.42 -7.99
CA VAL A 128 25.20 -8.93 -6.76
C VAL A 128 25.91 -8.38 -5.51
N TYR A 129 27.23 -8.28 -5.53
CA TYR A 129 28.01 -7.71 -4.42
C TYR A 129 27.76 -6.21 -4.27
N ASP A 130 27.72 -5.46 -5.36
CA ASP A 130 27.50 -4.01 -5.31
C ASP A 130 26.09 -3.70 -4.77
N VAL A 131 25.08 -4.47 -5.16
CA VAL A 131 23.72 -4.41 -4.57
C VAL A 131 23.75 -4.74 -3.08
N ALA A 132 24.54 -5.74 -2.66
CA ALA A 132 24.67 -6.10 -1.25
C ALA A 132 25.32 -4.96 -0.43
N VAL A 133 26.36 -4.32 -0.96
CA VAL A 133 27.03 -3.18 -0.32
C VAL A 133 26.09 -1.97 -0.30
N MET A 134 25.38 -1.68 -1.39
CA MET A 134 24.34 -0.64 -1.45
C MET A 134 23.29 -0.81 -0.35
N GLY A 135 22.81 -2.02 -0.13
CA GLY A 135 21.82 -2.36 0.90
C GLY A 135 22.42 -2.49 2.30
N GLN A 136 23.74 -2.31 2.45
CA GLN A 136 24.48 -2.54 3.69
C GLN A 136 24.21 -3.94 4.27
N ALA A 137 24.46 -4.97 3.48
CA ALA A 137 24.20 -6.36 3.84
C ALA A 137 24.90 -6.77 5.14
N ARG A 138 24.17 -7.46 5.99
CA ARG A 138 24.73 -8.21 7.13
C ARG A 138 25.08 -9.60 6.64
N PHE A 139 26.30 -9.75 6.14
CA PHE A 139 26.78 -10.99 5.56
C PHE A 139 26.85 -12.12 6.60
N GLY A 140 26.48 -13.33 6.20
CA GLY A 140 26.57 -14.55 7.01
C GLY A 140 26.66 -15.80 6.13
N ASN A 141 27.20 -16.90 6.69
CA ASN A 141 27.42 -18.14 5.95
C ASN A 141 26.16 -18.99 5.76
N SER A 142 25.17 -18.84 6.63
CA SER A 142 23.86 -19.51 6.55
C SER A 142 22.72 -18.59 6.10
N GLY A 143 22.97 -17.27 6.05
CA GLY A 143 22.01 -16.24 5.64
C GLY A 143 22.63 -14.86 5.64
N THR A 144 22.40 -14.11 4.59
CA THR A 144 22.78 -12.69 4.48
C THR A 144 21.51 -11.84 4.49
N ALA A 145 21.38 -10.97 5.48
CA ALA A 145 20.25 -10.07 5.61
C ALA A 145 20.55 -8.71 4.99
N THR A 146 19.73 -8.28 4.04
CA THR A 146 19.85 -6.99 3.36
C THR A 146 18.49 -6.32 3.32
N ALA A 147 18.42 -5.05 3.70
CA ALA A 147 17.22 -4.26 3.52
C ALA A 147 17.01 -3.92 2.04
N VAL A 148 15.77 -4.02 1.57
CA VAL A 148 15.40 -3.54 0.22
C VAL A 148 15.46 -2.03 0.23
N SER A 149 16.47 -1.43 -0.39
CA SER A 149 16.73 0.02 -0.38
C SER A 149 16.53 0.63 -1.76
N MET A 150 15.28 0.83 -2.16
CA MET A 150 14.94 1.32 -3.50
C MET A 150 15.38 2.77 -3.75
N SER A 151 15.35 3.64 -2.73
CA SER A 151 15.89 5.01 -2.88
C SER A 151 17.39 5.03 -3.22
N ARG A 152 18.15 4.10 -2.62
CA ARG A 152 19.58 3.94 -2.97
C ARG A 152 19.75 3.33 -4.36
N LEU A 153 18.86 2.43 -4.78
CA LEU A 153 18.85 1.92 -6.15
C LEU A 153 18.68 3.05 -7.17
N CYS A 154 17.75 3.99 -6.91
CA CYS A 154 17.61 5.20 -7.72
C CYS A 154 18.88 6.06 -7.70
N THR A 155 19.46 6.31 -6.53
CA THR A 155 20.60 7.22 -6.36
C THR A 155 21.86 6.68 -6.99
N TYR A 156 22.19 5.41 -6.80
CA TYR A 156 23.48 4.84 -7.18
C TYR A 156 23.45 4.07 -8.50
N PHE A 157 22.29 3.60 -8.91
CA PHE A 157 22.16 2.76 -10.11
C PHE A 157 21.20 3.32 -11.16
N GLY A 158 20.76 4.58 -11.02
CA GLY A 158 19.98 5.27 -12.03
C GLY A 158 18.63 4.60 -12.35
N TYR A 159 17.95 4.08 -11.31
CA TYR A 159 16.59 3.58 -11.44
C TYR A 159 15.55 4.70 -11.24
N ASP A 160 14.39 4.53 -11.81
CA ASP A 160 13.31 5.52 -11.80
C ASP A 160 12.80 5.77 -10.37
N LYS A 161 12.53 7.05 -10.06
CA LYS A 161 12.02 7.46 -8.75
C LYS A 161 10.53 7.19 -8.56
N ALA A 162 9.80 6.92 -9.65
CA ALA A 162 8.37 6.60 -9.61
C ALA A 162 8.06 5.16 -9.15
N LEU A 163 9.03 4.46 -8.58
CA LEU A 163 8.79 3.15 -7.99
C LEU A 163 7.91 3.25 -6.73
N VAL A 164 7.09 2.21 -6.50
CA VAL A 164 6.10 2.16 -5.43
C VAL A 164 6.30 0.91 -4.57
N ARG A 165 6.09 1.06 -3.28
CA ARG A 165 6.07 -0.05 -2.32
C ARG A 165 4.65 -0.30 -1.84
N TYR A 166 4.19 -1.53 -1.93
CA TYR A 166 2.89 -1.96 -1.39
C TYR A 166 3.09 -2.97 -0.26
N ALA A 167 2.33 -2.82 0.81
CA ALA A 167 2.21 -3.83 1.85
C ALA A 167 0.86 -4.54 1.74
N ARG A 168 0.88 -5.87 1.74
CA ARG A 168 -0.31 -6.71 1.58
C ARG A 168 -1.40 -6.43 2.60
N ASN A 169 -0.99 -6.11 3.84
CA ASN A 169 -1.92 -5.79 4.92
C ASN A 169 -2.77 -4.53 4.69
N TYR A 170 -2.39 -3.70 3.71
CA TYR A 170 -3.07 -2.45 3.37
C TYR A 170 -3.81 -2.52 2.03
N GLN A 171 -3.94 -3.72 1.45
CA GLN A 171 -4.56 -3.96 0.16
C GLN A 171 -5.58 -5.09 0.27
N ASP A 172 -6.72 -4.96 -0.39
CA ASP A 172 -7.60 -6.10 -0.65
C ASP A 172 -7.02 -7.01 -1.72
N ASP A 173 -7.55 -8.22 -1.85
CA ASP A 173 -7.07 -9.23 -2.81
C ASP A 173 -7.15 -8.77 -4.26
N ALA A 174 -8.22 -8.06 -4.62
CA ALA A 174 -8.45 -7.62 -5.99
C ALA A 174 -7.46 -6.51 -6.38
N SER A 175 -7.29 -5.51 -5.51
CA SER A 175 -6.34 -4.41 -5.70
C SER A 175 -4.89 -4.90 -5.75
N TRP A 176 -4.52 -5.85 -4.87
CA TRP A 176 -3.19 -6.45 -4.87
C TRP A 176 -2.88 -7.21 -6.16
N LYS A 177 -3.81 -8.08 -6.61
CA LYS A 177 -3.68 -8.81 -7.87
C LYS A 177 -3.63 -7.89 -9.08
N ALA A 178 -4.47 -6.86 -9.09
CA ALA A 178 -4.49 -5.87 -10.16
C ALA A 178 -3.15 -5.16 -10.29
N ALA A 179 -2.59 -4.64 -9.20
CA ALA A 179 -1.29 -3.98 -9.20
C ALA A 179 -0.17 -4.91 -9.71
N MET A 180 -0.17 -6.19 -9.29
CA MET A 180 0.81 -7.16 -9.79
C MET A 180 0.66 -7.43 -11.29
N LYS A 181 -0.56 -7.63 -11.78
CA LYS A 181 -0.83 -7.92 -13.20
C LYS A 181 -0.50 -6.73 -14.09
N GLU A 182 -0.87 -5.53 -13.68
CA GLU A 182 -0.57 -4.29 -14.40
C GLU A 182 0.94 -4.08 -14.53
N GLU A 183 1.70 -4.33 -13.47
CA GLU A 183 3.16 -4.23 -13.49
C GLU A 183 3.80 -5.24 -14.46
N LEU A 184 3.40 -6.51 -14.33
CA LEU A 184 3.91 -7.59 -15.18
C LEU A 184 3.52 -7.42 -16.66
N ALA A 185 2.31 -6.90 -16.92
CA ALA A 185 1.86 -6.59 -18.30
C ALA A 185 2.70 -5.49 -18.96
N ARG A 186 3.30 -4.58 -18.17
CA ARG A 186 4.27 -3.59 -18.64
C ARG A 186 5.67 -4.17 -18.86
N SER A 187 5.84 -5.47 -18.72
CA SER A 187 7.15 -6.16 -18.77
C SER A 187 8.10 -5.72 -17.64
N LEU A 188 7.57 -5.41 -16.47
CA LEU A 188 8.35 -5.04 -15.29
C LEU A 188 8.26 -6.17 -14.25
N PRO A 189 9.39 -6.83 -13.91
CA PRO A 189 9.44 -7.82 -12.84
C PRO A 189 9.27 -7.14 -11.47
N ILE A 190 8.59 -7.83 -10.56
CA ILE A 190 8.31 -7.33 -9.22
C ILE A 190 9.32 -7.95 -8.24
N VAL A 191 9.99 -7.12 -7.43
CA VAL A 191 10.68 -7.62 -6.23
C VAL A 191 9.66 -7.77 -5.12
N MET A 192 9.59 -8.95 -4.51
CA MET A 192 8.68 -9.23 -3.40
C MET A 192 9.45 -9.80 -2.20
N GLN A 193 8.94 -9.53 -1.02
CA GLN A 193 9.42 -10.09 0.24
C GLN A 193 8.26 -10.64 1.04
N GLY A 194 8.44 -11.80 1.63
CA GLY A 194 7.48 -12.40 2.54
C GLY A 194 8.15 -13.04 3.75
N SER A 195 7.36 -13.39 4.76
CA SER A 195 7.82 -14.08 5.96
C SER A 195 7.18 -15.47 6.07
N SER A 196 7.93 -16.39 6.65
CA SER A 196 7.45 -17.72 7.03
C SER A 196 6.65 -17.70 8.34
N SER A 197 6.06 -18.82 8.69
CA SER A 197 5.41 -19.00 10.00
C SER A 197 6.37 -18.91 11.18
N SER A 198 7.66 -19.21 10.97
CA SER A 198 8.72 -19.09 11.98
C SER A 198 9.33 -17.68 12.04
N GLY A 199 8.86 -16.73 11.22
CA GLY A 199 9.39 -15.37 11.16
C GLY A 199 10.62 -15.20 10.25
N ALA A 200 11.13 -16.28 9.62
CA ALA A 200 12.18 -16.13 8.62
C ALA A 200 11.65 -15.35 7.41
N SER A 201 12.47 -14.43 6.88
CA SER A 201 12.12 -13.57 5.75
C SER A 201 12.86 -13.99 4.50
N HIS A 202 12.20 -13.88 3.34
CA HIS A 202 12.81 -14.16 2.04
C HIS A 202 12.35 -13.16 1.00
N ALA A 203 13.29 -12.69 0.16
CA ALA A 203 13.01 -11.85 -0.99
C ALA A 203 13.15 -12.66 -2.28
N TYR A 204 12.27 -12.43 -3.24
CA TYR A 204 12.17 -13.16 -4.49
C TYR A 204 11.59 -12.28 -5.60
N VAL A 205 11.61 -12.78 -6.82
CA VAL A 205 11.04 -12.08 -7.98
C VAL A 205 9.70 -12.72 -8.37
N VAL A 206 8.71 -11.88 -8.66
CA VAL A 206 7.51 -12.29 -9.39
C VAL A 206 7.64 -11.78 -10.81
N ASP A 207 7.62 -12.70 -11.77
CA ASP A 207 7.94 -12.40 -13.17
C ASP A 207 6.91 -12.94 -14.17
N GLY A 208 5.72 -13.32 -13.68
CA GLY A 208 4.64 -13.74 -14.56
C GLY A 208 3.33 -14.04 -13.84
N TYR A 209 2.29 -14.23 -14.62
CA TYR A 209 1.00 -14.77 -14.17
C TYR A 209 0.32 -15.56 -15.28
N ASP A 210 -0.59 -16.44 -14.90
CA ASP A 210 -1.38 -17.24 -15.84
C ASP A 210 -2.88 -16.87 -15.82
N SER A 211 -3.64 -17.50 -16.70
CA SER A 211 -5.09 -17.29 -16.86
C SER A 211 -5.93 -17.74 -15.65
N SER A 212 -5.32 -18.45 -14.70
CA SER A 212 -5.95 -18.93 -13.45
C SER A 212 -5.61 -18.06 -12.25
N ASP A 213 -5.09 -16.85 -12.47
CA ASP A 213 -4.65 -15.92 -11.43
C ASP A 213 -3.53 -16.46 -10.51
N ARG A 214 -2.71 -17.40 -11.02
CA ARG A 214 -1.50 -17.83 -10.34
C ARG A 214 -0.32 -16.97 -10.83
N PHE A 215 0.58 -16.64 -9.91
CA PHE A 215 1.76 -15.84 -10.19
C PHE A 215 3.00 -16.70 -10.26
N HIS A 216 3.85 -16.47 -11.27
CA HIS A 216 5.14 -17.15 -11.38
C HIS A 216 6.15 -16.52 -10.42
N ILE A 217 6.72 -17.37 -9.56
CA ILE A 217 7.71 -16.98 -8.55
C ILE A 217 9.08 -17.53 -8.92
N ASN A 218 10.06 -16.65 -8.98
CA ASN A 218 11.47 -17.00 -9.06
C ASN A 218 12.10 -16.78 -7.67
N TRP A 219 12.37 -17.89 -7.00
CA TRP A 219 12.83 -17.87 -5.59
C TRP A 219 14.27 -17.43 -5.40
N GLY A 220 15.08 -17.30 -6.47
CA GLY A 220 16.50 -17.03 -6.35
C GLY A 220 17.30 -18.23 -5.80
N TRP A 221 16.85 -19.46 -6.09
CA TRP A 221 17.47 -20.73 -5.67
C TRP A 221 17.96 -21.56 -6.85
N ASN A 222 18.59 -20.89 -7.82
CA ASN A 222 19.04 -21.52 -9.06
C ASN A 222 17.94 -22.25 -9.83
N GLY A 223 16.75 -21.67 -9.90
CA GLY A 223 15.58 -22.24 -10.56
C GLY A 223 14.82 -23.29 -9.74
N SER A 224 15.34 -23.67 -8.58
CA SER A 224 14.66 -24.64 -7.71
C SER A 224 13.38 -24.08 -7.14
N SER A 225 12.28 -24.84 -7.25
CA SER A 225 10.94 -24.46 -6.81
C SER A 225 10.30 -23.26 -7.55
N ASN A 226 10.92 -22.76 -8.61
CA ASN A 226 10.27 -21.77 -9.47
C ASN A 226 8.99 -22.36 -10.04
N GLY A 227 7.92 -21.55 -10.14
CA GLY A 227 6.63 -22.03 -10.65
C GLY A 227 5.49 -21.07 -10.36
N TYR A 228 4.28 -21.52 -10.69
CA TYR A 228 3.05 -20.74 -10.52
C TYR A 228 2.37 -21.04 -9.19
N TYR A 229 2.13 -20.02 -8.39
CA TYR A 229 1.54 -20.09 -7.06
C TYR A 229 0.28 -19.23 -6.96
N GLN A 230 -0.67 -19.66 -6.13
CA GLN A 230 -1.82 -18.84 -5.78
C GLN A 230 -1.41 -17.71 -4.79
N LEU A 231 -2.09 -16.57 -4.84
CA LEU A 231 -1.79 -15.40 -4.01
C LEU A 231 -1.74 -15.69 -2.49
N ASN A 232 -2.60 -16.57 -2.01
CA ASN A 232 -2.68 -16.97 -0.61
C ASN A 232 -1.76 -18.14 -0.24
N ALA A 233 -0.97 -18.64 -1.17
CA ALA A 233 -0.12 -19.81 -1.02
C ALA A 233 1.24 -19.63 -1.73
N PHE A 234 1.90 -18.50 -1.52
CA PHE A 234 3.27 -18.26 -1.98
C PHE A 234 4.28 -19.08 -1.17
N GLY A 235 4.17 -20.42 -1.26
CA GLY A 235 5.05 -21.33 -0.56
C GLY A 235 5.17 -21.03 0.93
N THR A 236 6.36 -21.18 1.48
CA THR A 236 6.65 -20.93 2.90
C THR A 236 6.58 -19.44 3.29
N TYR A 237 6.82 -18.51 2.34
CA TYR A 237 6.99 -17.08 2.61
C TYR A 237 5.76 -16.26 2.18
N SER A 238 4.58 -16.66 2.63
CA SER A 238 3.29 -16.07 2.26
C SER A 238 2.73 -15.04 3.24
N ARG A 239 3.45 -14.73 4.33
CA ARG A 239 3.01 -13.77 5.36
C ARG A 239 3.72 -12.43 5.22
N SER A 240 3.06 -11.36 5.69
CA SER A 240 3.62 -9.99 5.71
C SER A 240 4.23 -9.60 4.37
N LEU A 241 3.52 -9.90 3.28
CA LEU A 241 4.01 -9.65 1.92
C LEU A 241 4.18 -8.15 1.68
N VAL A 242 5.32 -7.81 1.11
CA VAL A 242 5.62 -6.47 0.59
C VAL A 242 6.12 -6.63 -0.84
N MET A 243 5.64 -5.80 -1.76
CA MET A 243 6.14 -5.76 -3.13
C MET A 243 6.65 -4.37 -3.49
N TRP A 244 7.62 -4.34 -4.38
CA TRP A 244 8.17 -3.14 -5.01
C TRP A 244 7.95 -3.23 -6.50
N THR A 245 7.25 -2.23 -7.05
CA THR A 245 6.89 -2.09 -8.47
C THR A 245 7.53 -0.84 -9.06
N GLY A 246 7.46 -0.67 -10.38
CA GLY A 246 8.09 0.47 -11.07
C GLY A 246 9.61 0.37 -11.13
N ILE A 247 10.19 -0.81 -10.92
CA ILE A 247 11.66 -1.00 -10.95
C ILE A 247 12.10 -1.05 -12.42
N LYS A 248 12.46 0.10 -12.96
CA LYS A 248 12.91 0.29 -14.34
C LYS A 248 14.02 1.34 -14.40
N PRO A 249 14.81 1.41 -15.47
CA PRO A 249 15.76 2.49 -15.69
C PRO A 249 15.10 3.86 -15.58
N ASP A 250 15.85 4.86 -15.09
CA ASP A 250 15.35 6.21 -14.88
C ASP A 250 14.79 6.81 -16.18
N SER A 251 13.55 7.22 -16.16
CA SER A 251 12.85 7.87 -17.25
C SER A 251 12.53 9.35 -16.95
N GLY A 252 13.13 9.90 -15.90
CA GLY A 252 12.99 11.30 -15.50
C GLY A 252 11.78 11.58 -14.63
N ASN A 253 11.11 10.56 -14.10
CA ASN A 253 9.98 10.74 -13.20
C ASN A 253 10.43 11.19 -11.80
N GLY A 254 9.57 11.94 -11.12
CA GLY A 254 9.71 12.26 -9.71
C GLY A 254 9.25 11.11 -8.80
N TYR A 255 9.49 11.26 -7.50
CA TYR A 255 8.95 10.31 -6.52
C TYR A 255 7.43 10.30 -6.52
N VAL A 256 6.85 9.12 -6.44
CA VAL A 256 5.41 8.91 -6.22
C VAL A 256 5.14 8.89 -4.71
N TYR A 257 4.11 9.60 -4.31
CA TYR A 257 3.66 9.58 -2.92
C TYR A 257 2.67 8.45 -2.69
N ASN A 258 2.98 7.61 -1.72
CA ASN A 258 2.14 6.50 -1.29
C ASN A 258 1.80 6.72 0.19
N MET A 259 0.68 7.40 0.43
CA MET A 259 0.22 7.84 1.75
C MET A 259 -0.96 6.98 2.18
N TYR A 260 -0.89 6.38 3.37
CA TYR A 260 -1.94 5.50 3.91
C TYR A 260 -2.67 6.14 5.09
N ILE A 261 -3.98 5.94 5.14
CA ILE A 261 -4.76 6.12 6.35
C ILE A 261 -4.74 4.78 7.10
N MET A 262 -4.38 4.81 8.39
CA MET A 262 -4.14 3.59 9.14
C MET A 262 -5.01 3.48 10.40
N LYS A 263 -5.36 2.22 10.72
CA LYS A 263 -5.82 1.83 12.05
C LYS A 263 -4.60 1.46 12.88
N THR A 264 -4.31 2.25 13.91
CA THR A 264 -3.14 2.05 14.76
C THR A 264 -3.29 2.73 16.10
N THR A 265 -2.44 2.39 17.06
CA THR A 265 -2.27 3.14 18.30
C THR A 265 -0.91 3.84 18.27
N PHE A 266 -0.92 5.16 18.41
CA PHE A 266 0.27 6.00 18.31
C PHE A 266 0.15 7.19 19.27
N GLY A 267 1.22 7.53 19.99
CA GLY A 267 1.23 8.67 20.93
C GLY A 267 0.17 8.59 22.03
N GLY A 268 -0.23 7.36 22.45
CA GLY A 268 -1.28 7.16 23.45
C GLY A 268 -2.73 7.24 22.92
N TYR A 269 -2.91 7.49 21.63
CA TYR A 269 -4.21 7.55 20.97
C TYR A 269 -4.43 6.34 20.06
N SER A 270 -5.68 5.84 20.02
CA SER A 270 -6.11 4.86 19.03
C SER A 270 -6.78 5.57 17.87
N TYR A 271 -6.36 5.25 16.65
CA TYR A 271 -6.90 5.75 15.40
C TYR A 271 -7.58 4.63 14.64
N THR A 272 -8.80 4.85 14.14
CA THR A 272 -9.58 3.84 13.43
C THR A 272 -9.88 4.23 11.97
N GLY A 273 -9.23 5.27 11.48
CA GLY A 273 -9.40 5.83 10.16
C GLY A 273 -10.00 7.23 10.19
N LEU A 274 -10.89 7.53 9.25
CA LEU A 274 -11.66 8.77 9.27
C LEU A 274 -12.89 8.58 10.16
N GLU A 275 -12.98 9.37 11.23
CA GLU A 275 -13.98 9.20 12.28
C GLU A 275 -14.88 10.41 12.38
N TYR A 276 -16.19 10.19 12.28
CA TYR A 276 -17.19 11.21 12.62
C TYR A 276 -17.16 11.51 14.13
N GLN A 277 -17.24 12.79 14.47
CA GLN A 277 -17.26 13.26 15.86
C GLN A 277 -18.58 13.95 16.22
N SER A 278 -19.02 14.88 15.39
CA SER A 278 -20.25 15.66 15.63
C SER A 278 -20.72 16.39 14.37
N GLY A 279 -21.89 16.99 14.43
CA GLY A 279 -22.47 17.82 13.39
C GLY A 279 -23.58 17.13 12.60
N ALA A 280 -24.29 17.87 11.77
CA ALA A 280 -25.38 17.37 10.95
C ALA A 280 -24.91 17.17 9.50
N ALA A 281 -25.18 16.00 8.93
CA ALA A 281 -24.92 15.73 7.53
C ALA A 281 -26.08 16.25 6.67
N SER A 282 -26.12 17.56 6.43
CA SER A 282 -27.10 18.23 5.57
C SER A 282 -26.50 19.41 4.85
N VAL A 283 -27.04 19.77 3.70
CA VAL A 283 -26.59 20.93 2.92
C VAL A 283 -26.64 22.20 3.76
N GLY A 284 -25.59 23.02 3.70
CA GLY A 284 -25.43 24.23 4.50
C GLY A 284 -24.95 24.02 5.94
N SER A 285 -24.79 22.77 6.37
CA SER A 285 -24.24 22.41 7.69
C SER A 285 -22.79 21.95 7.60
N SER A 286 -22.22 21.64 8.76
CA SER A 286 -20.88 21.05 8.87
C SER A 286 -20.91 19.79 9.71
N ILE A 287 -20.01 18.87 9.42
CA ILE A 287 -19.62 17.77 10.30
C ILE A 287 -18.20 17.97 10.80
N ASN A 288 -17.92 17.53 12.02
CA ASN A 288 -16.58 17.46 12.56
C ASN A 288 -16.08 16.02 12.47
N VAL A 289 -14.87 15.86 11.94
CA VAL A 289 -14.22 14.57 11.81
C VAL A 289 -12.88 14.58 12.50
N ARG A 290 -12.47 13.42 13.00
CA ARG A 290 -11.08 13.15 13.39
C ARG A 290 -10.41 12.40 12.26
N PHE A 291 -9.28 12.92 11.81
CA PHE A 291 -8.47 12.29 10.78
C PHE A 291 -7.51 11.33 11.46
N GLY A 292 -7.57 10.05 11.10
CA GLY A 292 -6.77 8.99 11.70
C GLY A 292 -5.26 9.15 11.51
N ALA A 293 -4.50 8.12 11.82
CA ALA A 293 -3.07 8.13 11.58
C ALA A 293 -2.78 8.05 10.08
N VAL A 294 -1.94 8.96 9.59
CA VAL A 294 -1.38 8.94 8.24
C VAL A 294 0.01 8.36 8.30
N TYR A 295 0.30 7.43 7.41
CA TYR A 295 1.62 6.82 7.25
C TYR A 295 2.20 7.17 5.90
N ASN A 296 3.37 7.80 5.90
CA ASN A 296 4.11 8.03 4.66
C ASN A 296 4.89 6.77 4.27
N TYR A 297 4.33 6.00 3.36
CA TYR A 297 4.92 4.77 2.84
C TYR A 297 5.77 4.99 1.58
N SER A 298 5.97 6.24 1.20
CA SER A 298 6.78 6.67 0.06
C SER A 298 8.29 6.52 0.34
N PHE A 299 9.10 6.73 -0.68
CA PHE A 299 10.57 6.73 -0.56
C PHE A 299 11.16 8.12 -0.29
N THR A 300 10.32 9.13 -0.17
CA THR A 300 10.71 10.51 0.10
C THR A 300 9.85 11.12 1.21
N SER A 301 10.34 12.19 1.84
CA SER A 301 9.55 12.97 2.78
C SER A 301 8.41 13.67 2.05
N PHE A 302 7.24 13.71 2.67
CA PHE A 302 6.08 14.43 2.15
C PHE A 302 6.03 15.83 2.78
N SER A 303 5.90 16.84 1.94
CA SER A 303 5.45 18.19 2.30
C SER A 303 4.31 18.57 1.36
N GLY A 304 3.26 19.19 1.88
CA GLY A 304 2.09 19.50 1.10
C GLY A 304 0.87 19.81 1.94
N GLN A 305 -0.28 19.57 1.38
CA GLN A 305 -1.56 19.86 2.01
C GLN A 305 -2.44 18.63 2.04
N TYR A 306 -3.37 18.57 3.00
CA TYR A 306 -4.50 17.66 2.93
C TYR A 306 -5.83 18.40 3.07
N ASN A 307 -6.86 17.81 2.52
CA ASN A 307 -8.25 18.26 2.58
C ASN A 307 -9.17 17.03 2.57
N PHE A 308 -10.46 17.25 2.46
CA PHE A 308 -11.47 16.20 2.36
C PHE A 308 -12.36 16.49 1.16
N GLY A 309 -12.74 15.44 0.45
CA GLY A 309 -13.69 15.49 -0.65
C GLY A 309 -15.02 14.84 -0.28
N HIS A 310 -16.12 15.46 -0.69
CA HIS A 310 -17.42 14.83 -0.78
C HIS A 310 -17.50 14.11 -2.12
N PHE A 311 -17.67 12.81 -2.10
CA PHE A 311 -17.73 11.96 -3.27
C PHE A 311 -19.11 11.34 -3.41
N SER A 312 -19.57 11.19 -4.65
CA SER A 312 -20.70 10.32 -4.99
C SER A 312 -20.29 8.84 -4.92
N LYS A 313 -21.27 7.96 -4.92
CA LYS A 313 -21.11 6.51 -4.84
C LYS A 313 -20.16 5.93 -5.91
N ASP A 314 -20.11 6.53 -7.09
CA ASP A 314 -19.27 6.14 -8.22
C ASP A 314 -17.83 6.67 -8.14
N GLY A 315 -17.51 7.45 -7.08
CA GLY A 315 -16.18 8.03 -6.88
C GLY A 315 -16.00 9.43 -7.51
N THR A 316 -17.06 10.04 -8.02
CA THR A 316 -16.97 11.40 -8.57
C THR A 316 -16.89 12.43 -7.43
N LEU A 317 -15.88 13.31 -7.46
CA LEU A 317 -15.73 14.40 -6.50
C LEU A 317 -16.82 15.47 -6.71
N LYS A 318 -17.70 15.65 -5.72
CA LYS A 318 -18.78 16.67 -5.74
C LYS A 318 -18.29 18.03 -5.23
N SER A 319 -17.47 18.03 -4.17
CA SER A 319 -16.87 19.26 -3.62
C SER A 319 -15.68 18.98 -2.71
N ILE A 320 -14.81 19.97 -2.57
CA ILE A 320 -13.82 20.03 -1.50
C ILE A 320 -14.47 20.63 -0.26
N MET A 321 -14.22 20.06 0.92
CA MET A 321 -15.03 20.30 2.12
C MET A 321 -14.40 21.26 3.14
N MET A 322 -13.08 21.48 3.09
CA MET A 322 -12.41 22.52 3.89
C MET A 322 -12.03 23.69 2.99
N GLU A 323 -12.42 24.89 3.38
CA GLU A 323 -12.09 26.14 2.67
C GLU A 323 -10.58 26.38 2.68
N THR A 324 -9.94 26.18 3.82
CA THR A 324 -8.48 26.26 3.95
C THR A 324 -7.91 24.88 4.18
N PRO A 325 -7.11 24.34 3.23
CA PRO A 325 -6.44 23.06 3.40
C PRO A 325 -5.47 23.10 4.59
N TYR A 326 -5.28 21.97 5.24
CA TYR A 326 -4.25 21.85 6.28
C TYR A 326 -2.89 21.63 5.63
N THR A 327 -1.89 22.41 6.04
CA THR A 327 -0.50 22.25 5.60
C THR A 327 0.25 21.25 6.48
N MET A 328 0.86 20.27 5.85
CA MET A 328 1.73 19.28 6.48
C MET A 328 3.16 19.51 5.99
N THR A 329 4.06 19.84 6.88
CA THR A 329 5.47 20.07 6.57
C THR A 329 6.31 18.87 7.00
N SER A 330 7.09 18.35 6.07
CA SER A 330 8.14 17.34 6.33
C SER A 330 7.70 16.11 7.14
N LEU A 331 6.74 15.35 6.61
CA LEU A 331 6.48 13.99 7.10
C LEU A 331 7.51 13.03 6.49
N PRO A 332 8.53 12.57 7.26
CA PRO A 332 9.57 11.72 6.70
C PRO A 332 9.04 10.41 6.14
N ALA A 333 9.77 9.81 5.21
CA ALA A 333 9.49 8.47 4.72
C ALA A 333 9.45 7.45 5.88
N ASN A 334 8.52 6.51 5.82
CA ASN A 334 8.32 5.47 6.84
C ASN A 334 7.96 5.99 8.24
N THR A 335 7.31 7.15 8.34
CA THR A 335 6.85 7.71 9.60
C THR A 335 5.34 7.95 9.60
N TYR A 336 4.80 8.10 10.80
CA TYR A 336 3.39 8.40 11.04
C TYR A 336 3.18 9.86 11.38
N TYR A 337 2.04 10.36 10.95
CA TYR A 337 1.43 11.56 11.49
C TYR A 337 0.08 11.17 12.09
N GLY A 338 -0.18 11.59 13.32
CA GLY A 338 -1.46 11.41 13.98
C GLY A 338 -1.88 12.68 14.68
N SER A 339 -3.16 13.01 14.61
CA SER A 339 -3.72 14.19 15.27
C SER A 339 -5.05 13.85 15.93
N SER A 340 -5.21 14.28 17.20
CA SER A 340 -6.51 14.27 17.88
C SER A 340 -7.38 15.47 17.51
N THR A 341 -6.85 16.43 16.74
CA THR A 341 -7.57 17.64 16.36
C THR A 341 -8.70 17.29 15.39
N GLN A 342 -9.88 17.79 15.69
CA GLN A 342 -11.03 17.70 14.81
C GLN A 342 -10.89 18.67 13.63
N ARG A 343 -11.50 18.31 12.51
CA ARG A 343 -11.61 19.14 11.31
C ARG A 343 -13.08 19.37 11.00
N GLU A 344 -13.44 20.61 10.79
CA GLU A 344 -14.77 20.98 10.33
C GLU A 344 -14.86 20.85 8.81
N LEU A 345 -15.83 20.09 8.35
CA LEU A 345 -16.08 19.81 6.94
C LEU A 345 -17.44 20.39 6.55
N LYS A 346 -17.46 21.38 5.65
CA LYS A 346 -18.68 22.03 5.15
C LYS A 346 -19.34 21.17 4.09
N ILE A 347 -20.64 20.97 4.20
CA ILE A 347 -21.46 20.25 3.22
C ILE A 347 -22.16 21.29 2.33
N THR A 348 -21.70 21.39 1.09
CA THR A 348 -22.18 22.38 0.11
C THR A 348 -22.98 21.78 -1.02
N GLN A 349 -22.95 20.43 -1.16
CA GLN A 349 -23.63 19.71 -2.23
C GLN A 349 -24.70 18.79 -1.66
N PRO A 350 -25.78 18.51 -2.43
CA PRO A 350 -26.79 17.53 -2.04
C PRO A 350 -26.17 16.17 -1.72
N ILE A 351 -26.69 15.54 -0.68
CA ILE A 351 -26.25 14.20 -0.24
C ILE A 351 -27.20 13.16 -0.81
N GLU A 352 -26.63 12.20 -1.52
CA GLU A 352 -27.35 11.05 -2.08
C GLU A 352 -26.92 9.75 -1.37
N ARG A 353 -27.71 8.71 -1.52
CA ARG A 353 -27.38 7.40 -0.94
C ARG A 353 -26.10 6.83 -1.56
N GLY A 354 -25.16 6.46 -0.71
CA GLY A 354 -23.84 5.99 -1.10
C GLY A 354 -22.78 7.08 -1.18
N ASP A 355 -23.15 8.36 -0.97
CA ASP A 355 -22.16 9.45 -0.86
C ASP A 355 -21.29 9.29 0.38
N TYR A 356 -20.02 9.68 0.25
CA TYR A 356 -19.03 9.55 1.32
C TYR A 356 -18.03 10.71 1.33
N VAL A 357 -17.39 10.87 2.48
CA VAL A 357 -16.20 11.73 2.65
C VAL A 357 -14.96 10.87 2.55
N GLU A 358 -13.96 11.37 1.87
CA GLU A 358 -12.62 10.79 1.82
C GLU A 358 -11.55 11.88 1.95
N ALA A 359 -10.45 11.55 2.64
CA ALA A 359 -9.32 12.45 2.74
C ALA A 359 -8.49 12.46 1.45
N LEU A 360 -7.98 13.63 1.11
CA LEU A 360 -7.15 13.90 -0.06
C LEU A 360 -5.86 14.57 0.36
N PHE A 361 -4.77 14.32 -0.35
CA PHE A 361 -3.52 15.04 -0.17
C PHE A 361 -3.04 15.66 -1.48
N ARG A 362 -2.21 16.68 -1.37
CA ARG A 362 -1.58 17.36 -2.50
C ARG A 362 -0.15 17.73 -2.13
N PRO A 363 0.86 17.14 -2.81
CA PRO A 363 2.26 17.52 -2.59
C PRO A 363 2.51 18.99 -2.95
N ASP A 364 3.51 19.59 -2.32
CA ASP A 364 3.96 20.94 -2.69
C ASP A 364 4.35 20.99 -4.16
N GLY A 365 3.92 22.05 -4.85
CA GLY A 365 4.15 22.23 -6.28
C GLY A 365 3.21 21.45 -7.21
N ASN A 366 2.30 20.63 -6.67
CA ASN A 366 1.27 19.95 -7.44
C ASN A 366 -0.08 20.69 -7.31
N SER A 367 -0.83 20.78 -8.40
CA SER A 367 -2.15 21.42 -8.42
C SER A 367 -3.29 20.46 -8.08
N GLU A 368 -3.08 19.16 -8.27
CA GLU A 368 -4.13 18.14 -8.18
C GLU A 368 -4.17 17.41 -6.84
N TRP A 369 -5.38 17.15 -6.36
CA TRP A 369 -5.63 16.32 -5.20
C TRP A 369 -5.47 14.84 -5.53
N GLN A 370 -4.80 14.13 -4.66
CA GLN A 370 -4.55 12.68 -4.75
C GLN A 370 -5.26 11.98 -3.59
N HIS A 371 -5.69 10.75 -3.82
CA HIS A 371 -6.31 9.91 -2.80
C HIS A 371 -5.27 9.32 -1.86
N PHE A 372 -5.57 9.31 -0.57
CA PHE A 372 -4.85 8.45 0.36
C PHE A 372 -5.17 6.98 0.04
N CYS A 373 -4.17 6.12 0.13
CA CYS A 373 -4.41 4.69 0.08
C CYS A 373 -5.17 4.27 1.34
N ASN A 374 -6.34 3.70 1.15
CA ASN A 374 -7.13 3.19 2.26
C ASN A 374 -6.53 1.86 2.73
N ALA A 375 -6.12 1.79 3.99
CA ALA A 375 -5.71 0.53 4.58
C ALA A 375 -6.96 -0.37 4.71
N ALA A 376 -7.14 -1.28 3.76
CA ALA A 376 -8.11 -2.33 3.90
C ALA A 376 -7.54 -3.37 4.87
N ASN A 377 -8.06 -3.44 6.09
CA ASN A 377 -7.92 -4.66 6.86
C ASN A 377 -8.69 -5.76 6.12
N PRO A 378 -8.10 -6.92 5.80
CA PRO A 378 -8.83 -8.03 5.21
C PRO A 378 -10.10 -8.30 6.01
N GLY A 379 -11.27 -8.14 5.39
CA GLY A 379 -12.57 -8.35 6.00
C GLY A 379 -13.24 -7.16 6.71
N ASN A 380 -12.66 -5.95 6.68
CA ASN A 380 -13.25 -4.74 7.29
C ASN A 380 -13.56 -3.64 6.29
N ALA A 381 -14.51 -2.77 6.68
CA ALA A 381 -14.88 -1.57 5.96
C ALA A 381 -13.67 -0.69 5.63
N ILE A 382 -13.75 0.03 4.52
CA ILE A 382 -12.77 1.02 4.10
C ILE A 382 -12.65 2.09 5.19
N ILE A 383 -11.54 2.09 5.93
CA ILE A 383 -11.35 2.97 7.10
C ILE A 383 -11.06 4.44 6.74
N GLY A 384 -10.81 4.74 5.48
CA GLY A 384 -10.58 6.08 4.96
C GLY A 384 -11.82 6.77 4.41
N GLN A 385 -12.99 6.12 4.44
CA GLN A 385 -14.25 6.69 3.95
C GLN A 385 -15.28 6.79 5.08
N LEU A 386 -16.02 7.89 5.10
CA LEU A 386 -17.09 8.15 6.05
C LEU A 386 -18.39 8.36 5.27
N PRO A 387 -19.41 7.48 5.43
CA PRO A 387 -20.70 7.67 4.79
C PRO A 387 -21.35 8.99 5.21
N LEU A 388 -21.96 9.70 4.26
CA LEU A 388 -22.69 10.96 4.50
C LEU A 388 -24.19 10.79 4.56
N HIS A 389 -24.76 9.82 3.82
CA HIS A 389 -26.21 9.63 3.83
C HIS A 389 -26.67 8.93 5.11
N ILE A 390 -27.77 9.42 5.68
CA ILE A 390 -28.29 8.94 6.97
C ILE A 390 -28.57 7.43 6.97
N SER A 391 -29.02 6.86 5.84
CA SER A 391 -29.28 5.42 5.73
C SER A 391 -28.02 4.55 5.72
N ASP A 392 -26.89 5.13 5.37
CA ASP A 392 -25.63 4.42 5.26
C ASP A 392 -24.77 4.59 6.54
N PHE A 393 -25.08 5.62 7.34
CA PHE A 393 -24.40 5.92 8.60
C PHE A 393 -25.18 5.43 9.83
N SER A 394 -26.52 5.46 9.80
CA SER A 394 -27.32 5.27 11.00
C SER A 394 -27.71 3.82 11.26
N THR A 395 -27.71 3.45 12.53
CA THR A 395 -28.23 2.16 13.00
C THR A 395 -29.18 2.38 14.18
N VAL A 396 -30.21 1.53 14.26
CA VAL A 396 -31.13 1.48 15.41
C VAL A 396 -31.24 0.04 15.87
N LYS A 397 -30.93 -0.18 17.14
CA LYS A 397 -31.07 -1.48 17.81
C LYS A 397 -32.06 -1.34 18.96
N TYR A 398 -33.05 -2.22 19.04
CA TYR A 398 -33.94 -2.33 20.20
C TYR A 398 -33.47 -3.48 21.11
N GLU A 399 -33.26 -3.19 22.40
CA GLU A 399 -32.95 -4.19 23.41
C GLU A 399 -34.22 -4.50 24.23
N LEU A 400 -34.88 -5.61 23.90
CA LEU A 400 -36.17 -6.03 24.45
C LEU A 400 -36.14 -6.17 25.98
N GLY A 401 -35.09 -6.80 26.54
CA GLY A 401 -35.01 -7.08 27.99
C GLY A 401 -34.96 -5.84 28.88
N ILE A 402 -34.47 -4.72 28.34
CA ILE A 402 -34.37 -3.45 29.06
C ILE A 402 -35.18 -2.33 28.42
N ARG A 403 -35.94 -2.63 27.38
CA ARG A 403 -36.82 -1.70 26.65
C ARG A 403 -36.11 -0.40 26.25
N LYS A 404 -34.94 -0.54 25.57
CA LYS A 404 -34.13 0.59 25.12
C LYS A 404 -33.94 0.58 23.62
N LEU A 405 -34.03 1.76 22.99
CA LEU A 405 -33.47 2.00 21.66
C LEU A 405 -32.06 2.53 21.78
N ILE A 406 -31.13 1.86 21.14
CA ILE A 406 -29.74 2.30 20.99
C ILE A 406 -29.60 2.76 19.53
N ILE A 407 -29.19 4.02 19.37
CA ILE A 407 -29.17 4.71 18.09
C ILE A 407 -27.77 5.21 17.83
N THR A 408 -27.22 4.87 16.67
CA THR A 408 -26.01 5.52 16.15
C THR A 408 -26.44 6.36 14.96
N THR A 409 -26.18 7.67 14.97
CA THR A 409 -26.52 8.59 13.88
C THR A 409 -25.78 9.93 14.02
N PHE A 410 -25.94 10.82 13.05
CA PHE A 410 -25.41 12.19 13.12
C PHE A 410 -26.02 12.99 14.27
N THR A 411 -25.20 13.71 15.00
CA THR A 411 -25.68 14.62 16.08
C THR A 411 -26.47 15.77 15.46
N GLY A 412 -27.42 16.28 16.20
CA GLY A 412 -28.36 17.28 15.69
C GLY A 412 -29.53 16.70 14.88
N SER A 413 -29.49 15.41 14.51
CA SER A 413 -30.64 14.74 13.91
C SER A 413 -31.86 14.79 14.83
N LYS A 414 -33.05 14.96 14.26
CA LYS A 414 -34.30 14.89 14.98
C LYS A 414 -34.86 13.47 14.94
N TYR A 415 -35.56 13.07 15.99
CA TYR A 415 -36.26 11.80 15.98
C TYR A 415 -37.76 11.94 16.34
N THR A 416 -38.57 11.00 15.86
CA THR A 416 -39.98 10.85 16.20
C THR A 416 -40.26 9.38 16.48
N ILE A 417 -41.06 9.09 17.50
CA ILE A 417 -41.67 7.80 17.78
C ILE A 417 -43.15 7.92 17.59
N SER A 418 -43.72 7.12 16.72
CA SER A 418 -45.16 7.05 16.47
C SER A 418 -45.66 5.63 16.74
N ASP A 419 -46.94 5.52 17.16
CA ASP A 419 -47.61 4.24 17.30
C ASP A 419 -48.02 3.65 15.94
N GLN A 420 -48.74 2.53 15.96
CA GLN A 420 -49.21 1.84 14.75
C GLN A 420 -50.23 2.64 13.93
N ASN A 421 -50.88 3.64 14.54
CA ASN A 421 -51.88 4.52 13.89
C ASN A 421 -51.21 5.79 13.32
N GLY A 422 -49.88 5.95 13.52
CA GLY A 422 -49.14 7.14 13.13
C GLY A 422 -49.22 8.28 14.14
N GLU A 423 -49.82 8.09 15.29
CA GLU A 423 -49.88 9.10 16.36
C GLU A 423 -48.47 9.29 16.95
N LYS A 424 -48.06 10.55 17.03
CA LYS A 424 -46.76 10.92 17.53
C LYS A 424 -46.74 10.90 19.07
N LEU A 425 -45.96 9.97 19.64
CA LEU A 425 -45.82 9.78 21.07
C LEU A 425 -44.62 10.53 21.68
N ARG A 426 -43.56 10.65 20.92
CA ARG A 426 -42.31 11.31 21.38
C ARG A 426 -41.53 11.88 20.21
N SER A 427 -40.84 12.98 20.47
CA SER A 427 -39.85 13.53 19.57
C SER A 427 -38.72 14.20 20.34
N GLY A 428 -37.59 14.43 19.70
CA GLY A 428 -36.45 15.11 20.29
C GLY A 428 -35.30 15.28 19.31
N THR A 429 -34.19 15.77 19.85
CA THR A 429 -32.95 15.94 19.08
C THR A 429 -31.88 15.00 19.65
N ILE A 430 -31.11 14.38 18.80
CA ILE A 430 -30.02 13.46 19.14
C ILE A 430 -28.78 14.29 19.47
N GLY A 431 -28.38 14.26 20.72
CA GLY A 431 -27.31 15.10 21.24
C GLY A 431 -25.90 14.52 21.07
N ASN A 432 -25.79 13.20 20.86
CA ASN A 432 -24.49 12.52 20.64
C ASN A 432 -24.67 11.36 19.66
N THR A 433 -23.57 10.89 19.07
CA THR A 433 -23.56 9.86 18.02
C THR A 433 -24.18 8.54 18.48
N ASN A 434 -23.94 8.16 19.74
CA ASN A 434 -24.53 6.97 20.37
C ASN A 434 -25.59 7.42 21.38
N TYR A 435 -26.83 7.43 20.97
CA TYR A 435 -27.95 7.97 21.75
C TYR A 435 -28.88 6.84 22.21
N THR A 436 -29.37 6.97 23.44
CA THR A 436 -30.25 5.96 24.02
C THR A 436 -31.61 6.55 24.39
N ILE A 437 -32.69 5.87 24.01
CA ILE A 437 -34.04 6.23 24.39
C ILE A 437 -34.62 5.12 25.25
N ASN A 438 -35.01 5.43 26.47
CA ASN A 438 -35.72 4.50 27.35
C ASN A 438 -37.23 4.48 26.98
N LEU A 439 -37.77 3.29 26.83
CA LEU A 439 -39.18 3.00 26.54
C LEU A 439 -39.78 2.13 27.65
N THR A 440 -39.34 2.32 28.89
CA THR A 440 -39.71 1.50 30.07
C THR A 440 -41.08 1.81 30.62
N ASP A 441 -41.64 2.99 30.31
CA ASP A 441 -42.99 3.38 30.69
C ASP A 441 -44.03 2.61 29.84
N THR A 442 -44.61 1.56 30.42
CA THR A 442 -45.56 0.66 29.74
C THR A 442 -46.92 1.28 29.49
N ASP A 443 -47.28 2.31 30.23
CA ASP A 443 -48.54 3.03 30.01
C ASP A 443 -48.43 3.93 28.79
N LYS A 444 -47.28 4.54 28.60
CA LYS A 444 -46.98 5.37 27.44
C LYS A 444 -46.60 4.55 26.20
N TYR A 445 -45.92 3.43 26.40
CA TYR A 445 -45.44 2.54 25.33
C TYR A 445 -45.91 1.11 25.59
N PRO A 446 -47.20 0.82 25.44
CA PRO A 446 -47.72 -0.54 25.60
C PRO A 446 -47.14 -1.49 24.55
N PRO A 447 -47.20 -2.83 24.77
CA PRO A 447 -46.78 -3.78 23.74
C PRO A 447 -47.46 -3.53 22.40
N GLY A 448 -46.68 -3.41 21.33
CA GLY A 448 -47.23 -3.10 20.02
C GLY A 448 -46.14 -2.72 18.98
N LYS A 449 -46.61 -2.31 17.79
CA LYS A 449 -45.76 -1.86 16.71
C LYS A 449 -45.57 -0.34 16.78
N TYR A 450 -44.37 0.10 16.63
CA TYR A 450 -43.97 1.50 16.63
C TYR A 450 -43.09 1.81 15.44
N THR A 451 -43.20 3.04 14.93
CA THR A 451 -42.27 3.57 13.93
C THR A 451 -41.35 4.58 14.58
N PHE A 452 -40.07 4.31 14.50
CA PHE A 452 -39.02 5.25 14.89
C PHE A 452 -38.43 5.90 13.64
N THR A 453 -38.55 7.22 13.53
CA THR A 453 -38.04 7.98 12.39
C THR A 453 -36.93 8.92 12.84
N ILE A 454 -35.81 8.93 12.09
CA ILE A 454 -34.68 9.88 12.26
C ILE A 454 -34.70 10.78 11.02
N THR A 455 -34.49 12.09 11.24
CA THR A 455 -34.31 13.06 10.15
C THR A 455 -33.04 13.89 10.37
N CYS A 456 -32.27 14.10 9.29
CA CYS A 456 -31.08 14.96 9.27
C CYS A 456 -31.13 15.83 8.01
N GLY A 457 -31.48 17.13 8.18
CA GLY A 457 -31.82 17.99 7.05
C GLY A 457 -32.99 17.44 6.26
N GLU A 458 -32.80 17.26 4.96
CA GLU A 458 -33.82 16.70 4.04
C GLU A 458 -33.87 15.16 4.04
N GLN A 459 -32.90 14.51 4.70
CA GLN A 459 -32.83 13.05 4.76
C GLN A 459 -33.71 12.50 5.87
N SER A 460 -34.40 11.39 5.61
CA SER A 460 -35.22 10.70 6.58
C SER A 460 -35.04 9.18 6.50
N LEU A 461 -35.03 8.53 7.66
CA LEU A 461 -34.92 7.08 7.80
C LEU A 461 -35.84 6.57 8.87
N SER A 462 -36.66 5.57 8.56
CA SER A 462 -37.63 4.99 9.49
C SER A 462 -37.34 3.52 9.78
N PHE A 463 -37.52 3.13 11.03
CA PHE A 463 -37.37 1.77 11.54
C PHE A 463 -38.67 1.32 12.23
N ASN A 464 -39.08 0.08 11.97
CA ASN A 464 -40.15 -0.55 12.72
C ASN A 464 -39.60 -1.22 13.98
N VAL A 465 -40.19 -0.92 15.10
CA VAL A 465 -39.83 -1.47 16.42
C VAL A 465 -41.04 -2.16 17.00
N ILE A 466 -40.86 -3.36 17.53
CA ILE A 466 -41.91 -4.10 18.26
C ILE A 466 -41.54 -4.07 19.73
N LEU A 467 -42.36 -3.45 20.56
CA LEU A 467 -42.19 -3.35 22.01
C LEU A 467 -42.97 -4.43 22.74
#